data_2ed81780692636d3d94c1c3a26fb0765
#
_entry.id   2ed81780692636d3d94c1c3a26fb0765
#
_cell.length_a   1.000
_cell.length_b   1.000
_cell.length_c   1.000
_cell.angle_alpha   90.00
_cell.angle_beta   90.00
_cell.angle_gamma   90.00
#
_symmetry.space_group_name_H-M   'P 1'
#
loop_
_entity.id
_entity.type
_entity.pdbx_description
1 polymer ?
#
loop_
_entity_poly.entity_id
_entity_poly.type
_entity_poly.pdbx_seq_one_letter_code
_entity_poly.pdbx_strand_id
1 'polypeptide(L)'
;MKYILSILFLLQALAVCCQQNKVVDVGKEIVNVSPARFFTVGGEPVSNAKYIRVVEGTPYFNEAWMKGSLDLSDGHGYENLWLKIDLTDNSLLYLDADGKEMIATSIIKNVTLIDSVTGKKYIFVHSSFINCTGKIKPGWYQRIVPGRASVYKHYAKIINETKPYGSATYEQTIVTATNYFLLADSLFLPIKKFKALPGMLKNKKDELNQYISNTNLSGKTDADYAELVLYYNSLFVK
;
A
#
# COMPACT_ATOMS: atom_id res chain seq x y z
N MET A 1 -54.32 14.13 -4.42
CA MET A 1 -53.44 13.76 -3.27
C MET A 1 -52.43 12.62 -3.58
N LYS A 2 -52.75 11.63 -4.42
CA LYS A 2 -51.79 10.49 -4.72
C LYS A 2 -50.53 10.90 -5.49
N TYR A 3 -50.60 11.91 -6.34
CA TYR A 3 -49.46 12.35 -7.16
C TYR A 3 -48.46 13.26 -6.42
N ILE A 4 -48.92 13.96 -5.37
CA ILE A 4 -48.06 14.83 -4.55
C ILE A 4 -47.10 13.98 -3.67
N LEU A 5 -47.57 12.81 -3.20
CA LEU A 5 -46.76 11.91 -2.40
C LEU A 5 -45.67 11.23 -3.23
N SER A 6 -45.91 10.93 -4.51
CA SER A 6 -44.93 10.35 -5.44
C SER A 6 -43.82 11.32 -5.81
N ILE A 7 -44.11 12.60 -5.94
CA ILE A 7 -43.12 13.65 -6.24
C ILE A 7 -42.22 13.90 -5.05
N LEU A 8 -42.75 13.84 -3.81
CA LEU A 8 -41.97 13.99 -2.60
C LEU A 8 -40.96 12.83 -2.39
N PHE A 9 -41.32 11.62 -2.81
CA PHE A 9 -40.42 10.44 -2.76
C PHE A 9 -39.33 10.49 -3.83
N LEU A 10 -39.60 11.09 -4.99
CA LEU A 10 -38.60 11.26 -6.06
C LEU A 10 -37.55 12.33 -5.70
N LEU A 11 -37.94 13.37 -4.93
CA LEU A 11 -37.00 14.41 -4.49
C LEU A 11 -36.03 13.92 -3.43
N GLN A 12 -36.40 12.93 -2.63
CA GLN A 12 -35.47 12.35 -1.61
C GLN A 12 -34.43 11.41 -2.24
N ALA A 13 -34.68 10.83 -3.41
CA ALA A 13 -33.73 9.96 -4.10
C ALA A 13 -32.56 10.72 -4.77
N LEU A 14 -32.67 12.03 -4.97
CA LEU A 14 -31.61 12.86 -5.58
C LEU A 14 -30.60 13.41 -4.59
N ALA A 15 -30.83 13.27 -3.29
CA ALA A 15 -29.93 13.78 -2.23
C ALA A 15 -28.83 12.79 -1.82
N VAL A 16 -28.76 11.57 -2.37
CA VAL A 16 -27.84 10.50 -1.93
C VAL A 16 -26.57 10.43 -2.79
N CYS A 17 -26.40 11.25 -3.80
CA CYS A 17 -25.30 11.12 -4.76
C CYS A 17 -24.40 12.35 -4.80
N CYS A 18 -23.69 12.69 -3.70
CA CYS A 18 -22.45 13.47 -3.79
C CYS A 18 -21.63 13.39 -2.50
N GLN A 19 -21.18 12.20 -2.15
CA GLN A 19 -19.95 12.12 -1.35
C GLN A 19 -18.76 12.27 -2.32
N GLN A 20 -18.45 13.50 -2.67
CA GLN A 20 -17.21 13.81 -3.36
C GLN A 20 -16.06 13.47 -2.39
N ASN A 21 -15.25 12.49 -2.74
CA ASN A 21 -13.97 12.26 -2.07
C ASN A 21 -13.17 13.55 -2.15
N LYS A 22 -12.99 14.20 -1.00
CA LYS A 22 -12.26 15.45 -0.95
C LYS A 22 -10.76 15.14 -0.99
N VAL A 23 -10.15 15.34 -2.15
CA VAL A 23 -8.69 15.23 -2.34
C VAL A 23 -8.08 16.61 -2.15
N VAL A 24 -7.09 16.70 -1.27
CA VAL A 24 -6.32 17.91 -0.99
C VAL A 24 -4.94 17.79 -1.63
N ASP A 25 -4.62 18.68 -2.56
CA ASP A 25 -3.29 18.82 -3.16
C ASP A 25 -2.43 19.72 -2.27
N VAL A 26 -1.61 19.10 -1.43
CA VAL A 26 -0.76 19.82 -0.47
C VAL A 26 0.27 20.73 -1.18
N GLY A 27 0.71 20.36 -2.39
CA GLY A 27 1.66 21.19 -3.17
C GLY A 27 1.08 22.52 -3.66
N LYS A 28 -0.26 22.61 -3.81
CA LYS A 28 -0.96 23.83 -4.28
C LYS A 28 -1.53 24.65 -3.14
N GLU A 29 -1.90 24.02 -2.03
CA GLU A 29 -2.55 24.69 -0.90
C GLU A 29 -1.57 25.41 0.06
N ILE A 30 -0.28 25.14 -0.02
CA ILE A 30 0.76 25.76 0.84
C ILE A 30 0.78 27.30 0.70
N VAL A 31 0.28 27.86 -0.41
CA VAL A 31 0.30 29.30 -0.66
C VAL A 31 -0.76 30.07 0.13
N ASN A 32 -1.81 29.42 0.68
CA ASN A 32 -2.98 30.11 1.25
C ASN A 32 -3.52 29.55 2.58
N VAL A 33 -2.80 28.69 3.29
CA VAL A 33 -3.38 28.00 4.45
C VAL A 33 -2.65 28.32 5.73
N SER A 34 -3.43 28.83 6.71
CA SER A 34 -3.03 28.99 8.11
C SER A 34 -2.42 27.68 8.67
N PRO A 35 -1.35 27.74 9.49
CA PRO A 35 -0.67 26.56 10.06
C PRO A 35 -1.59 25.56 10.76
N ALA A 36 -2.78 26.01 11.21
CA ALA A 36 -3.76 25.18 11.90
C ALA A 36 -4.42 24.09 11.01
N ARG A 37 -4.29 24.13 9.67
CA ARG A 37 -4.89 23.12 8.76
C ARG A 37 -3.99 21.95 8.40
N PHE A 38 -2.71 22.00 8.75
CA PHE A 38 -1.76 20.91 8.51
C PHE A 38 -1.97 19.67 9.39
N PHE A 39 -2.81 19.78 10.43
CA PHE A 39 -3.16 18.65 11.30
C PHE A 39 -4.21 17.69 10.71
N THR A 40 -4.59 17.86 9.45
CA THR A 40 -5.64 17.03 8.83
C THR A 40 -5.21 15.60 8.53
N VAL A 41 -3.91 15.32 8.36
CA VAL A 41 -3.41 13.92 8.27
C VAL A 41 -3.31 13.32 9.68
N GLY A 42 -3.34 14.14 10.72
CA GLY A 42 -2.99 13.76 12.08
C GLY A 42 -1.52 13.35 12.16
N GLY A 43 -0.78 13.84 13.11
CA GLY A 43 0.62 13.48 13.21
C GLY A 43 1.27 13.87 14.53
N GLU A 44 2.26 13.08 14.89
CA GLU A 44 3.14 13.34 16.02
C GLU A 44 4.56 13.56 15.51
N PRO A 45 5.33 14.51 16.10
CA PRO A 45 6.74 14.65 15.77
C PRO A 45 7.49 13.34 16.06
N VAL A 46 8.41 12.99 15.21
CA VAL A 46 9.33 11.87 15.48
C VAL A 46 10.24 12.28 16.64
N SER A 47 9.93 11.80 17.85
CA SER A 47 10.62 12.23 19.08
C SER A 47 11.75 11.30 19.53
N ASN A 48 11.80 10.07 19.02
CA ASN A 48 12.78 9.06 19.47
C ASN A 48 13.53 8.45 18.29
N ALA A 49 14.85 8.36 18.41
CA ALA A 49 15.68 7.54 17.55
C ALA A 49 15.35 6.06 17.82
N LYS A 50 14.43 5.50 17.07
CA LYS A 50 13.97 4.11 17.19
C LYS A 50 15.06 3.12 16.80
N TYR A 51 15.92 3.54 15.87
CA TYR A 51 16.98 2.72 15.34
C TYR A 51 18.32 3.24 15.84
N ILE A 52 19.00 2.40 16.66
CA ILE A 52 20.30 2.72 17.23
C ILE A 52 21.35 2.03 16.38
N ARG A 53 22.23 2.81 15.72
CA ARG A 53 23.38 2.32 14.97
C ARG A 53 23.04 1.17 13.99
N VAL A 54 22.19 1.45 13.02
CA VAL A 54 21.96 0.55 11.89
C VAL A 54 23.22 0.55 11.01
N VAL A 55 23.89 -0.60 10.93
CA VAL A 55 25.11 -0.77 10.14
C VAL A 55 24.84 -1.34 8.76
N GLU A 56 23.72 -2.02 8.58
CA GLU A 56 23.31 -2.61 7.31
C GLU A 56 21.78 -2.68 7.20
N GLY A 57 21.28 -2.43 5.98
CA GLY A 57 19.85 -2.45 5.68
C GLY A 57 19.13 -1.19 6.12
N THR A 58 17.79 -1.19 5.97
CA THR A 58 16.93 -0.07 6.33
C THR A 58 15.57 -0.55 6.84
N PRO A 59 14.96 0.11 7.84
CA PRO A 59 13.61 -0.21 8.29
C PRO A 59 12.54 0.21 7.26
N TYR A 60 12.89 1.14 6.39
CA TYR A 60 11.97 1.74 5.46
C TYR A 60 11.79 0.92 4.17
N PHE A 61 10.70 1.19 3.44
CA PHE A 61 10.54 0.70 2.07
C PHE A 61 11.63 1.26 1.14
N ASN A 62 11.87 2.56 1.27
CA ASN A 62 12.95 3.28 0.60
C ASN A 62 13.59 4.24 1.60
N GLU A 63 14.92 4.35 1.57
CA GLU A 63 15.66 5.27 2.45
C GLU A 63 15.35 6.73 2.15
N ALA A 64 15.22 7.07 0.86
CA ALA A 64 14.87 8.40 0.43
C ALA A 64 13.36 8.68 0.64
N TRP A 65 13.05 9.93 0.94
CA TRP A 65 11.69 10.44 0.89
C TRP A 65 11.15 10.37 -0.55
N MET A 66 9.93 9.88 -0.69
CA MET A 66 9.28 9.73 -1.99
C MET A 66 8.06 10.64 -2.06
N LYS A 67 7.85 11.29 -3.21
CA LYS A 67 6.57 11.96 -3.45
C LYS A 67 5.45 10.95 -3.58
N GLY A 68 4.27 11.32 -3.09
CA GLY A 68 3.14 10.41 -3.16
C GLY A 68 1.83 11.01 -2.70
N SER A 69 0.86 10.13 -2.57
CA SER A 69 -0.48 10.42 -2.08
C SER A 69 -0.92 9.36 -1.08
N LEU A 70 -1.91 9.70 -0.27
CA LEU A 70 -2.54 8.77 0.65
C LEU A 70 -4.06 8.98 0.69
N ASP A 71 -4.77 7.90 0.96
CA ASP A 71 -6.22 7.89 1.19
C ASP A 71 -6.48 7.48 2.65
N LEU A 72 -7.26 8.27 3.36
CA LEU A 72 -7.72 7.96 4.70
C LEU A 72 -8.96 7.04 4.67
N SER A 73 -9.24 6.43 5.80
CA SER A 73 -10.42 5.56 5.97
C SER A 73 -11.76 6.31 5.90
N ASP A 74 -11.76 7.61 6.16
CA ASP A 74 -12.92 8.50 6.12
C ASP A 74 -13.22 9.06 4.72
N GLY A 75 -12.44 8.67 3.71
CA GLY A 75 -12.59 9.08 2.31
C GLY A 75 -11.84 10.36 1.94
N HIS A 76 -11.12 11.00 2.85
CA HIS A 76 -10.23 12.10 2.49
C HIS A 76 -8.96 11.57 1.83
N GLY A 77 -8.45 12.30 0.83
CA GLY A 77 -7.18 12.03 0.17
C GLY A 77 -6.24 13.23 0.24
N TYR A 78 -4.95 12.95 0.23
CA TYR A 78 -3.89 13.97 0.22
C TYR A 78 -2.87 13.63 -0.86
N GLU A 79 -2.48 14.62 -1.65
CA GLU A 79 -1.53 14.48 -2.75
C GLU A 79 -0.30 15.37 -2.56
N ASN A 80 0.76 15.06 -3.31
CA ASN A 80 2.03 15.80 -3.31
C ASN A 80 2.76 15.84 -1.97
N LEU A 81 2.52 14.85 -1.11
CA LEU A 81 3.24 14.68 0.14
C LEU A 81 4.63 14.07 -0.09
N TRP A 82 5.57 14.39 0.79
CA TRP A 82 6.79 13.61 0.96
C TRP A 82 6.53 12.54 2.00
N LEU A 83 6.63 11.28 1.58
CA LEU A 83 6.22 10.10 2.35
C LEU A 83 7.37 9.11 2.49
N LYS A 84 7.37 8.38 3.61
CA LYS A 84 8.29 7.27 3.88
C LYS A 84 7.55 6.22 4.71
N ILE A 85 7.53 4.95 4.26
CA ILE A 85 6.89 3.86 4.99
C ILE A 85 7.95 3.14 5.80
N ASP A 86 7.79 3.11 7.13
CA ASP A 86 8.53 2.22 8.02
C ASP A 86 7.83 0.86 8.05
N LEU A 87 8.50 -0.15 7.48
CA LEU A 87 7.97 -1.50 7.37
C LEU A 87 8.27 -2.37 8.59
N THR A 88 9.02 -1.85 9.56
CA THR A 88 9.34 -2.58 10.79
C THR A 88 8.21 -2.48 11.79
N ASP A 89 7.63 -1.29 11.95
CA ASP A 89 6.49 -1.04 12.84
C ASP A 89 5.20 -0.66 12.10
N ASN A 90 5.25 -0.67 10.77
CA ASN A 90 4.12 -0.34 9.90
C ASN A 90 3.61 1.10 10.04
N SER A 91 4.47 2.03 10.42
CA SER A 91 4.12 3.45 10.47
C SER A 91 4.33 4.14 9.12
N LEU A 92 3.57 5.20 8.88
CA LEU A 92 3.77 6.11 7.77
C LEU A 92 4.33 7.42 8.30
N LEU A 93 5.47 7.83 7.75
CA LEU A 93 6.09 9.12 8.02
C LEU A 93 5.80 10.07 6.86
N TYR A 94 5.66 11.35 7.17
CA TYR A 94 5.54 12.42 6.18
C TYR A 94 6.31 13.66 6.61
N LEU A 95 6.66 14.51 5.66
CA LEU A 95 7.20 15.84 5.96
C LEU A 95 6.05 16.84 6.05
N ASP A 96 6.03 17.62 7.11
CA ASP A 96 5.11 18.76 7.23
C ASP A 96 5.57 19.94 6.34
N ALA A 97 4.85 21.07 6.42
CA ALA A 97 5.17 22.25 5.61
C ALA A 97 6.55 22.85 5.89
N ASP A 98 7.06 22.67 7.09
CA ASP A 98 8.36 23.16 7.53
C ASP A 98 9.48 22.15 7.25
N GLY A 99 9.15 20.99 6.64
CA GLY A 99 10.08 19.90 6.38
C GLY A 99 10.41 19.05 7.61
N LYS A 100 9.62 19.13 8.66
CA LYS A 100 9.78 18.34 9.87
C LYS A 100 9.19 16.95 9.68
N GLU A 101 9.88 15.95 10.17
CA GLU A 101 9.41 14.56 10.14
C GLU A 101 8.29 14.32 11.14
N MET A 102 7.17 13.80 10.63
CA MET A 102 5.96 13.50 11.39
C MET A 102 5.56 12.05 11.18
N ILE A 103 5.01 11.42 12.22
CA ILE A 103 4.37 10.10 12.12
C ILE A 103 2.87 10.32 11.96
N ALA A 104 2.27 9.76 10.91
CA ALA A 104 0.84 9.85 10.69
C ALA A 104 0.07 9.04 11.75
N THR A 105 -0.92 9.68 12.38
CA THR A 105 -1.79 9.07 13.42
C THR A 105 -3.19 8.73 12.90
N SER A 106 -3.58 9.28 11.74
CA SER A 106 -4.84 8.95 11.08
C SER A 106 -4.86 7.52 10.54
N ILE A 107 -6.05 6.95 10.41
CA ILE A 107 -6.22 5.61 9.83
C ILE A 107 -6.12 5.71 8.30
N ILE A 108 -4.99 5.25 7.77
CA ILE A 108 -4.66 5.32 6.36
C ILE A 108 -5.04 4.01 5.68
N LYS A 109 -5.78 4.12 4.59
CA LYS A 109 -6.23 3.00 3.76
C LYS A 109 -5.20 2.61 2.71
N ASN A 110 -4.76 3.57 1.92
CA ASN A 110 -3.80 3.40 0.83
C ASN A 110 -2.71 4.45 0.88
N VAL A 111 -1.54 4.08 0.39
CA VAL A 111 -0.42 4.99 0.14
C VAL A 111 0.11 4.70 -1.25
N THR A 112 0.26 5.73 -2.07
CA THR A 112 0.94 5.66 -3.37
C THR A 112 2.25 6.42 -3.27
N LEU A 113 3.37 5.73 -3.52
CA LEU A 113 4.70 6.32 -3.60
C LEU A 113 5.15 6.36 -5.06
N ILE A 114 5.84 7.42 -5.44
CA ILE A 114 6.32 7.64 -6.81
C ILE A 114 7.85 7.73 -6.76
N ASP A 115 8.50 6.83 -7.46
CA ASP A 115 9.94 6.91 -7.71
C ASP A 115 10.20 8.08 -8.68
N SER A 116 10.92 9.09 -8.21
CA SER A 116 11.17 10.31 -8.98
C SER A 116 12.10 10.08 -10.18
N VAL A 117 12.90 9.00 -10.17
CA VAL A 117 13.85 8.68 -11.24
C VAL A 117 13.16 7.89 -12.35
N THR A 118 12.37 6.87 -11.99
CA THR A 118 11.76 5.96 -12.96
C THR A 118 10.30 6.28 -13.26
N GLY A 119 9.65 7.14 -12.48
CA GLY A 119 8.21 7.40 -12.53
C GLY A 119 7.35 6.23 -12.05
N LYS A 120 7.99 5.15 -11.57
CA LYS A 120 7.27 3.97 -11.11
C LYS A 120 6.44 4.27 -9.87
N LYS A 121 5.19 3.81 -9.91
CA LYS A 121 4.26 3.94 -8.77
C LYS A 121 4.23 2.65 -7.96
N TYR A 122 4.31 2.79 -6.65
CA TYR A 122 4.16 1.71 -5.68
C TYR A 122 2.92 1.98 -4.84
N ILE A 123 1.94 1.10 -4.94
CA ILE A 123 0.66 1.24 -4.22
C ILE A 123 0.67 0.30 -3.03
N PHE A 124 0.60 0.85 -1.83
CA PHE A 124 0.48 0.09 -0.59
C PHE A 124 -0.94 0.17 -0.06
N VAL A 125 -1.44 -0.96 0.40
CA VAL A 125 -2.74 -1.09 1.07
C VAL A 125 -2.50 -1.59 2.47
N HIS A 126 -3.09 -0.95 3.47
CA HIS A 126 -3.02 -1.46 4.83
C HIS A 126 -3.89 -2.72 4.96
N SER A 127 -3.39 -3.73 5.67
CA SER A 127 -4.05 -5.05 5.80
C SER A 127 -5.51 -4.99 6.23
N SER A 128 -5.88 -4.01 7.07
CA SER A 128 -7.26 -3.81 7.53
C SER A 128 -8.25 -3.47 6.42
N PHE A 129 -7.76 -3.05 5.25
CA PHE A 129 -8.58 -2.68 4.09
C PHE A 129 -8.46 -3.66 2.93
N ILE A 130 -7.76 -4.78 3.12
CA ILE A 130 -7.77 -5.89 2.17
C ILE A 130 -9.01 -6.74 2.49
N ASN A 131 -10.03 -6.62 1.65
CA ASN A 131 -11.29 -7.35 1.84
C ASN A 131 -11.10 -8.83 1.53
N CYS A 132 -10.90 -9.63 2.57
CA CYS A 132 -10.73 -11.08 2.45
C CYS A 132 -11.29 -11.82 3.67
N THR A 133 -11.50 -13.12 3.50
CA THR A 133 -11.78 -14.05 4.59
C THR A 133 -10.49 -14.58 5.18
N GLY A 134 -10.42 -14.68 6.50
CA GLY A 134 -9.25 -15.18 7.22
C GLY A 134 -8.43 -14.08 7.89
N LYS A 135 -7.31 -14.48 8.49
CA LYS A 135 -6.40 -13.57 9.20
C LYS A 135 -5.27 -13.13 8.28
N ILE A 136 -5.12 -11.82 8.13
CA ILE A 136 -3.94 -11.21 7.50
C ILE A 136 -3.02 -10.68 8.61
N LYS A 137 -1.72 -10.87 8.46
CA LYS A 137 -0.73 -10.24 9.35
C LYS A 137 -0.87 -8.72 9.23
N PRO A 138 -0.96 -7.97 10.34
CA PRO A 138 -1.02 -6.51 10.29
C PRO A 138 0.17 -5.91 9.54
N GLY A 139 -0.08 -4.86 8.76
CA GLY A 139 0.97 -4.12 8.06
C GLY A 139 0.60 -3.69 6.65
N TRP A 140 1.63 -3.19 5.95
CA TRP A 140 1.52 -2.67 4.60
C TRP A 140 1.80 -3.76 3.57
N TYR A 141 0.92 -3.87 2.59
CA TYR A 141 1.04 -4.77 1.46
C TYR A 141 1.09 -3.97 0.16
N GLN A 142 2.18 -4.09 -0.59
CA GLN A 142 2.25 -3.52 -1.93
C GLN A 142 1.33 -4.28 -2.85
N ARG A 143 0.37 -3.61 -3.47
CA ARG A 143 -0.50 -4.18 -4.50
C ARG A 143 0.21 -4.12 -5.85
N ILE A 144 0.61 -5.29 -6.36
CA ILE A 144 1.27 -5.43 -7.65
C ILE A 144 0.24 -5.40 -8.78
N VAL A 145 -0.86 -6.15 -8.62
CA VAL A 145 -1.95 -6.21 -9.59
C VAL A 145 -3.28 -6.11 -8.88
N PRO A 146 -4.16 -5.20 -9.30
CA PRO A 146 -5.57 -5.20 -8.91
C PRO A 146 -6.40 -6.09 -9.85
N GLY A 147 -7.62 -6.46 -9.45
CA GLY A 147 -8.60 -7.11 -10.32
C GLY A 147 -9.34 -8.24 -9.64
N ARG A 148 -9.97 -9.11 -10.45
CA ARG A 148 -10.67 -10.32 -9.99
C ARG A 148 -9.74 -11.20 -9.15
N ALA A 149 -8.52 -11.43 -9.64
CA ALA A 149 -7.40 -11.88 -8.85
C ALA A 149 -6.43 -10.71 -8.67
N SER A 150 -5.94 -10.53 -7.45
CA SER A 150 -4.99 -9.47 -7.10
C SER A 150 -3.74 -10.08 -6.49
N VAL A 151 -2.57 -9.52 -6.83
CA VAL A 151 -1.29 -9.93 -6.23
C VAL A 151 -0.80 -8.84 -5.30
N TYR A 152 -0.41 -9.27 -4.12
CA TYR A 152 0.21 -8.42 -3.10
C TYR A 152 1.60 -8.92 -2.75
N LYS A 153 2.48 -7.99 -2.41
CA LYS A 153 3.83 -8.26 -1.92
C LYS A 153 3.98 -7.66 -0.52
N HIS A 154 4.42 -8.46 0.42
CA HIS A 154 4.71 -8.06 1.78
C HIS A 154 6.22 -8.09 2.01
N TYR A 155 6.74 -7.03 2.61
CA TYR A 155 8.14 -6.91 3.00
C TYR A 155 8.24 -7.10 4.50
N ALA A 156 8.80 -8.23 4.92
CA ALA A 156 9.08 -8.50 6.33
C ALA A 156 10.47 -7.98 6.67
N LYS A 157 10.56 -7.02 7.57
CA LYS A 157 11.81 -6.51 8.13
C LYS A 157 12.15 -7.27 9.40
N ILE A 158 13.39 -7.74 9.49
CA ILE A 158 13.91 -8.48 10.63
C ILE A 158 15.12 -7.73 11.13
N ILE A 159 15.06 -7.27 12.38
CA ILE A 159 16.18 -6.59 13.05
C ILE A 159 16.99 -7.65 13.79
N ASN A 160 18.26 -7.79 13.42
CA ASN A 160 19.24 -8.58 14.14
C ASN A 160 20.16 -7.65 14.92
N GLU A 161 20.31 -7.89 16.20
CA GLU A 161 21.20 -7.12 17.07
C GLU A 161 22.42 -7.92 17.41
N THR A 162 23.60 -7.32 17.24
CA THR A 162 24.88 -7.89 17.62
C THR A 162 25.64 -6.91 18.50
N LYS A 163 26.39 -7.43 19.47
CA LYS A 163 27.29 -6.62 20.29
C LYS A 163 28.72 -6.97 19.93
N PRO A 164 29.44 -6.12 19.19
CA PRO A 164 30.83 -6.38 18.86
C PRO A 164 31.70 -6.51 20.13
N TYR A 165 32.69 -7.36 20.08
CA TYR A 165 33.60 -7.55 21.19
C TYR A 165 34.28 -6.22 21.57
N GLY A 166 34.26 -5.88 22.88
CA GLY A 166 34.81 -4.63 23.38
C GLY A 166 33.95 -3.39 23.16
N SER A 167 32.76 -3.50 22.48
CA SER A 167 31.85 -2.40 22.29
C SER A 167 30.88 -2.23 23.46
N ALA A 168 30.60 -0.98 23.83
CA ALA A 168 29.52 -0.65 24.77
C ALA A 168 28.13 -0.64 24.10
N THR A 169 28.06 -0.53 22.75
CA THR A 169 26.84 -0.35 21.98
C THR A 169 26.51 -1.57 21.12
N TYR A 170 25.24 -1.81 20.91
CA TYR A 170 24.73 -2.79 19.94
C TYR A 170 24.74 -2.21 18.53
N GLU A 171 24.96 -3.06 17.56
CA GLU A 171 24.80 -2.79 16.13
C GLU A 171 23.58 -3.53 15.61
N GLN A 172 22.83 -2.87 14.75
CA GLN A 172 21.62 -3.44 14.15
C GLN A 172 21.84 -3.69 12.66
N THR A 173 21.48 -4.90 12.21
CA THR A 173 21.37 -5.26 10.80
C THR A 173 19.91 -5.53 10.48
N ILE A 174 19.37 -4.89 9.46
CA ILE A 174 17.96 -5.03 9.06
C ILE A 174 17.88 -5.81 7.75
N VAL A 175 17.36 -7.04 7.84
CA VAL A 175 17.19 -7.93 6.70
C VAL A 175 15.76 -7.83 6.16
N THR A 176 15.61 -7.81 4.84
CA THR A 176 14.29 -7.78 4.19
C THR A 176 13.99 -9.13 3.56
N ALA A 177 12.91 -9.77 4.00
CA ALA A 177 12.32 -10.92 3.34
C ALA A 177 11.06 -10.50 2.59
N THR A 178 10.86 -10.99 1.37
CA THR A 178 9.68 -10.68 0.56
C THR A 178 8.79 -11.89 0.39
N ASN A 179 7.48 -11.68 0.54
CA ASN A 179 6.47 -12.72 0.41
C ASN A 179 5.36 -12.22 -0.54
N TYR A 180 4.94 -13.08 -1.46
CA TYR A 180 3.82 -12.79 -2.35
C TYR A 180 2.55 -13.47 -1.87
N PHE A 181 1.42 -12.81 -2.11
CA PHE A 181 0.10 -13.28 -1.75
C PHE A 181 -0.86 -13.10 -2.92
N LEU A 182 -1.74 -14.06 -3.11
CA LEU A 182 -2.86 -14.00 -4.03
C LEU A 182 -4.14 -13.72 -3.26
N LEU A 183 -4.88 -12.70 -3.69
CA LEU A 183 -6.27 -12.50 -3.30
C LEU A 183 -7.16 -12.91 -4.48
N ALA A 184 -7.92 -13.98 -4.32
CA ALA A 184 -8.89 -14.45 -5.29
C ALA A 184 -10.06 -15.11 -4.56
N ASP A 185 -11.29 -14.91 -5.04
CA ASP A 185 -12.52 -15.43 -4.42
C ASP A 185 -12.61 -15.13 -2.90
N SER A 186 -12.21 -13.92 -2.51
CA SER A 186 -12.09 -13.45 -1.10
C SER A 186 -11.10 -14.22 -0.23
N LEU A 187 -10.29 -15.11 -0.79
CA LEU A 187 -9.24 -15.82 -0.06
C LEU A 187 -7.89 -15.12 -0.26
N PHE A 188 -7.19 -14.84 0.84
CA PHE A 188 -5.86 -14.25 0.83
C PHE A 188 -4.82 -15.33 1.17
N LEU A 189 -4.12 -15.84 0.15
CA LEU A 189 -3.27 -17.02 0.25
C LEU A 189 -1.81 -16.70 -0.09
N PRO A 190 -0.83 -17.21 0.67
CA PRO A 190 0.58 -17.04 0.36
C PRO A 190 0.95 -17.82 -0.92
N ILE A 191 1.68 -17.18 -1.81
CA ILE A 191 2.26 -17.80 -2.99
C ILE A 191 3.67 -18.32 -2.62
N LYS A 192 3.78 -19.59 -2.28
CA LYS A 192 5.05 -20.19 -1.87
C LYS A 192 6.07 -20.30 -3.04
N LYS A 193 5.58 -20.57 -4.25
CA LYS A 193 6.39 -20.67 -5.47
C LYS A 193 5.55 -20.15 -6.64
N PHE A 194 6.15 -19.43 -7.56
CA PHE A 194 5.48 -18.92 -8.75
C PHE A 194 4.77 -20.03 -9.55
N LYS A 195 5.42 -21.18 -9.72
CA LYS A 195 4.85 -22.35 -10.43
C LYS A 195 3.57 -22.91 -9.81
N ALA A 196 3.26 -22.58 -8.55
CA ALA A 196 2.02 -23.00 -7.90
C ALA A 196 0.84 -22.07 -8.23
N LEU A 197 1.11 -20.86 -8.72
CA LEU A 197 0.11 -19.82 -8.96
C LEU A 197 -1.02 -20.24 -9.92
N PRO A 198 -0.74 -20.95 -11.07
CA PRO A 198 -1.80 -21.46 -11.93
C PRO A 198 -2.78 -22.40 -11.22
N GLY A 199 -2.28 -23.23 -10.30
CA GLY A 199 -3.13 -24.13 -9.50
C GLY A 199 -3.98 -23.42 -8.45
N MET A 200 -3.57 -22.22 -7.99
CA MET A 200 -4.33 -21.40 -7.08
C MET A 200 -5.44 -20.61 -7.80
N LEU A 201 -5.28 -20.34 -9.08
CA LEU A 201 -6.25 -19.66 -9.96
C LEU A 201 -7.14 -20.71 -10.63
N LYS A 202 -8.15 -21.17 -9.90
CA LYS A 202 -9.08 -22.24 -10.30
C LYS A 202 -9.65 -22.01 -11.72
N ASN A 203 -9.95 -23.09 -12.42
CA ASN A 203 -10.60 -23.17 -13.74
C ASN A 203 -9.77 -22.71 -14.95
N LYS A 204 -8.52 -22.26 -14.78
CA LYS A 204 -7.66 -21.78 -15.89
C LYS A 204 -6.21 -22.28 -15.81
N LYS A 205 -5.99 -23.35 -15.05
CA LYS A 205 -4.63 -23.88 -14.77
C LYS A 205 -3.84 -24.19 -16.04
N ASP A 206 -4.46 -24.88 -16.99
CA ASP A 206 -3.75 -25.34 -18.21
C ASP A 206 -3.45 -24.17 -19.16
N GLU A 207 -4.41 -23.24 -19.33
CA GLU A 207 -4.22 -22.01 -20.09
C GLU A 207 -3.06 -21.17 -19.51
N LEU A 208 -3.00 -21.05 -18.17
CA LEU A 208 -1.95 -20.31 -17.49
C LEU A 208 -0.58 -20.98 -17.59
N ASN A 209 -0.52 -22.32 -17.51
CA ASN A 209 0.73 -23.06 -17.70
C ASN A 209 1.25 -22.91 -19.14
N GLN A 210 0.36 -22.97 -20.13
CA GLN A 210 0.71 -22.73 -21.53
C GLN A 210 1.21 -21.28 -21.72
N TYR A 211 0.54 -20.30 -21.11
CA TYR A 211 0.97 -18.90 -21.17
C TYR A 211 2.37 -18.71 -20.57
N ILE A 212 2.65 -19.28 -19.38
CA ILE A 212 3.98 -19.24 -18.76
C ILE A 212 5.05 -19.80 -19.70
N SER A 213 4.75 -20.93 -20.36
CA SER A 213 5.71 -21.57 -21.27
C SER A 213 5.96 -20.73 -22.53
N ASN A 214 4.91 -20.12 -23.08
CA ASN A 214 5.01 -19.32 -24.29
C ASN A 214 5.73 -17.97 -24.08
N THR A 215 5.58 -17.39 -22.89
CA THR A 215 6.16 -16.08 -22.52
C THR A 215 7.44 -16.20 -21.72
N ASN A 216 7.89 -17.41 -21.37
CA ASN A 216 9.10 -17.69 -20.59
C ASN A 216 9.12 -16.98 -19.22
N LEU A 217 7.96 -16.85 -18.54
CA LEU A 217 7.90 -16.25 -17.22
C LEU A 217 8.66 -17.10 -16.20
N SER A 218 9.60 -16.48 -15.50
CA SER A 218 10.49 -17.16 -14.55
C SER A 218 9.98 -17.15 -13.11
N GLY A 219 9.11 -16.20 -12.78
CA GLY A 219 8.63 -15.92 -11.41
C GLY A 219 9.68 -15.28 -10.49
N LYS A 220 10.71 -14.66 -11.06
CA LYS A 220 11.78 -14.01 -10.31
C LYS A 220 11.49 -12.53 -10.03
N THR A 221 10.62 -11.90 -10.82
CA THR A 221 10.35 -10.47 -10.75
C THR A 221 8.89 -10.18 -10.45
N ASP A 222 8.61 -8.98 -9.91
CA ASP A 222 7.23 -8.49 -9.73
C ASP A 222 6.46 -8.47 -11.05
N ALA A 223 7.16 -8.21 -12.16
CA ALA A 223 6.59 -8.20 -13.51
C ALA A 223 6.06 -9.58 -13.93
N ASP A 224 6.78 -10.67 -13.62
CA ASP A 224 6.32 -12.02 -13.95
C ASP A 224 4.99 -12.35 -13.26
N TYR A 225 4.86 -11.98 -11.96
CA TYR A 225 3.61 -12.16 -11.21
C TYR A 225 2.50 -11.28 -11.78
N ALA A 226 2.83 -10.02 -12.12
CA ALA A 226 1.88 -9.08 -12.69
C ALA A 226 1.35 -9.59 -14.02
N GLU A 227 2.22 -9.97 -14.93
CA GLU A 227 1.86 -10.40 -16.27
C GLU A 227 0.94 -11.63 -16.25
N LEU A 228 1.29 -12.65 -15.46
CA LEU A 228 0.48 -13.86 -15.36
C LEU A 228 -0.93 -13.56 -14.82
N VAL A 229 -1.04 -12.73 -13.77
CA VAL A 229 -2.35 -12.45 -13.16
C VAL A 229 -3.17 -11.45 -13.98
N LEU A 230 -2.54 -10.52 -14.67
CA LEU A 230 -3.23 -9.67 -15.66
C LEU A 230 -3.79 -10.50 -16.80
N TYR A 231 -3.03 -11.46 -17.33
CA TYR A 231 -3.54 -12.41 -18.32
C TYR A 231 -4.73 -13.19 -17.78
N TYR A 232 -4.64 -13.77 -16.57
CA TYR A 232 -5.78 -14.41 -15.93
C TYR A 232 -7.00 -13.51 -15.85
N ASN A 233 -6.85 -12.27 -15.38
CA ASN A 233 -7.94 -11.33 -15.25
C ASN A 233 -8.58 -11.00 -16.61
N SER A 234 -7.78 -10.93 -17.69
CA SER A 234 -8.25 -10.64 -19.04
C SER A 234 -9.18 -11.73 -19.62
N LEU A 235 -9.02 -12.98 -19.16
CA LEU A 235 -9.86 -14.11 -19.61
C LEU A 235 -11.34 -13.97 -19.15
N PHE A 236 -11.64 -13.03 -18.27
CA PHE A 236 -12.99 -12.78 -17.74
C PHE A 236 -13.57 -11.40 -18.12
N VAL A 237 -12.82 -10.61 -18.84
CA VAL A 237 -13.34 -9.34 -19.41
C VAL A 237 -14.07 -9.69 -20.71
N LYS A 238 -15.38 -9.46 -20.72
CA LYS A 238 -16.21 -9.58 -21.94
C LYS A 238 -16.32 -8.22 -22.60
#